data_d17b6397685888eeb39ce4c63e34d942
#
_entry.id   d17b6397685888eeb39ce4c63e34d942
#
_cell.length_a   1.000
_cell.length_b   1.000
_cell.length_c   1.000
_cell.angle_alpha   90.00
_cell.angle_beta   90.00
_cell.angle_gamma   90.00
#
_symmetry.space_group_name_H-M   'P 1'
#
loop_
_entity.id
_entity.type
_entity.pdbx_description
1 polymer ?
#
loop_
_entity_poly.entity_id
_entity_poly.type
_entity_poly.pdbx_seq_one_letter_code
_entity_poly.pdbx_strand_id
1 'polypeptide(L)'
;MRLNYLFTIAAALFLVQPIQAQDTGQAKIGVVDMNKLINESPQAQDMQSAIEEEFAPRVRDISAKEAAFNEGRENLTKDNLALSNDERQNVQLQLQRDQRELEYLVKSIQEDQQNRAAIESNKILVEIINEVNKFGRDNGYDLIINEGRISQNTILNGGTLYKGASVDITNEIAKVLEKN
;
A
#
# COMPACT_ATOMS: atom_id res chain seq x y z
N MET A 1 -58.94 49.04 -68.93
CA MET A 1 -58.22 49.20 -67.66
C MET A 1 -58.11 47.84 -67.05
N ARG A 2 -56.92 47.20 -67.12
CA ARG A 2 -56.65 45.84 -66.55
C ARG A 2 -55.51 46.02 -65.52
N LEU A 3 -55.88 45.84 -64.26
CA LEU A 3 -54.96 45.97 -63.12
C LEU A 3 -54.39 44.60 -62.83
N ASN A 4 -53.08 44.38 -63.06
CA ASN A 4 -52.36 43.21 -62.83
C ASN A 4 -51.84 43.22 -61.36
N TYR A 5 -52.33 42.29 -60.50
CA TYR A 5 -51.75 42.05 -59.18
C TYR A 5 -50.66 40.98 -59.29
N LEU A 6 -49.42 41.46 -59.19
CA LEU A 6 -48.26 40.53 -58.99
C LEU A 6 -48.20 40.08 -57.53
N PHE A 7 -48.49 38.82 -57.33
CA PHE A 7 -48.36 38.13 -56.02
C PHE A 7 -46.92 37.69 -55.90
N THR A 8 -46.11 38.40 -55.07
CA THR A 8 -44.77 37.98 -54.69
C THR A 8 -44.89 37.04 -53.49
N ILE A 9 -44.69 35.71 -53.76
CA ILE A 9 -44.54 34.72 -52.70
C ILE A 9 -43.10 34.76 -52.24
N ALA A 10 -42.86 35.32 -51.04
CA ALA A 10 -41.58 35.20 -50.36
C ALA A 10 -41.46 33.81 -49.71
N ALA A 11 -40.71 32.94 -50.35
CA ALA A 11 -40.36 31.63 -49.76
C ALA A 11 -39.33 31.84 -48.65
N ALA A 12 -39.77 31.75 -47.38
CA ALA A 12 -38.90 31.71 -46.22
C ALA A 12 -38.23 30.35 -46.16
N LEU A 13 -36.97 30.23 -46.63
CA LEU A 13 -36.13 29.08 -46.44
C LEU A 13 -35.74 29.03 -44.95
N PHE A 14 -36.41 28.20 -44.16
CA PHE A 14 -35.95 27.80 -42.85
C PHE A 14 -34.68 26.97 -43.00
N LEU A 15 -33.52 27.53 -42.75
CA LEU A 15 -32.25 26.82 -42.61
C LEU A 15 -32.37 26.01 -41.29
N VAL A 16 -32.78 24.74 -41.41
CA VAL A 16 -32.63 23.75 -40.35
C VAL A 16 -31.12 23.47 -40.25
N GLN A 17 -30.46 24.19 -39.36
CA GLN A 17 -29.08 23.83 -39.00
C GLN A 17 -29.14 22.48 -38.29
N PRO A 18 -28.35 21.46 -38.75
CA PRO A 18 -28.21 20.24 -37.97
C PRO A 18 -27.58 20.63 -36.62
N ILE A 19 -28.33 20.42 -35.55
CA ILE A 19 -27.79 20.44 -34.19
C ILE A 19 -26.75 19.29 -34.21
N GLN A 20 -25.47 19.63 -34.34
CA GLN A 20 -24.40 18.69 -34.07
C GLN A 20 -24.60 18.26 -32.62
N ALA A 21 -25.08 17.03 -32.44
CA ALA A 21 -25.03 16.38 -31.14
C ALA A 21 -23.56 16.49 -30.69
N GLN A 22 -23.31 17.32 -29.70
CA GLN A 22 -22.02 17.29 -29.00
C GLN A 22 -21.87 15.83 -28.58
N ASP A 23 -20.84 15.20 -29.10
CA ASP A 23 -20.40 13.89 -28.64
C ASP A 23 -20.09 14.07 -27.15
N THR A 24 -21.09 13.78 -26.33
CA THR A 24 -20.91 13.69 -24.89
C THR A 24 -20.16 12.37 -24.70
N GLY A 25 -18.85 12.41 -25.00
CA GLY A 25 -17.97 11.30 -24.81
C GLY A 25 -18.23 10.75 -23.40
N GLN A 26 -18.64 9.48 -23.33
CA GLN A 26 -18.85 8.83 -22.05
C GLN A 26 -17.54 8.92 -21.30
N ALA A 27 -17.54 9.56 -20.10
CA ALA A 27 -16.38 9.66 -19.26
C ALA A 27 -15.81 8.26 -18.99
N LYS A 28 -14.54 8.05 -19.33
CA LYS A 28 -13.85 6.78 -19.11
C LYS A 28 -13.38 6.73 -17.66
N ILE A 29 -14.06 5.93 -16.83
CA ILE A 29 -13.76 5.79 -15.40
C ILE A 29 -13.10 4.43 -15.16
N GLY A 30 -11.98 4.45 -14.41
CA GLY A 30 -11.32 3.27 -13.89
C GLY A 30 -11.47 3.16 -12.37
N VAL A 31 -11.46 1.94 -11.87
CA VAL A 31 -11.40 1.64 -10.43
C VAL A 31 -10.17 0.75 -10.18
N VAL A 32 -9.41 1.08 -9.15
CA VAL A 32 -8.17 0.37 -8.80
C VAL A 32 -8.17 -0.01 -7.32
N ASP A 33 -7.76 -1.24 -7.01
CA ASP A 33 -7.45 -1.66 -5.63
C ASP A 33 -5.98 -1.34 -5.31
N MET A 34 -5.76 -0.18 -4.68
CA MET A 34 -4.41 0.25 -4.30
C MET A 34 -3.76 -0.69 -3.28
N ASN A 35 -4.55 -1.32 -2.38
CA ASN A 35 -3.99 -2.27 -1.41
C ASN A 35 -3.44 -3.52 -2.12
N LYS A 36 -4.17 -4.00 -3.13
CA LYS A 36 -3.70 -5.12 -3.96
C LYS A 36 -2.42 -4.73 -4.70
N LEU A 37 -2.40 -3.57 -5.36
CA LEU A 37 -1.20 -3.10 -6.08
C LEU A 37 0.01 -2.97 -5.16
N ILE A 38 -0.16 -2.39 -3.96
CA ILE A 38 0.95 -2.23 -3.00
C ILE A 38 1.47 -3.58 -2.51
N ASN A 39 0.56 -4.50 -2.12
CA ASN A 39 0.95 -5.76 -1.50
C ASN A 39 1.51 -6.79 -2.50
N GLU A 40 1.06 -6.75 -3.76
CA GLU A 40 1.45 -7.71 -4.80
C GLU A 40 2.53 -7.15 -5.75
N SER A 41 2.98 -5.91 -5.55
CA SER A 41 4.02 -5.32 -6.39
C SER A 41 5.38 -6.00 -6.20
N PRO A 42 6.20 -6.14 -7.25
CA PRO A 42 7.58 -6.60 -7.11
C PRO A 42 8.37 -5.77 -6.09
N GLN A 43 8.15 -4.46 -6.07
CA GLN A 43 8.79 -3.53 -5.14
C GLN A 43 8.49 -3.86 -3.66
N ALA A 44 7.27 -4.36 -3.36
CA ALA A 44 6.92 -4.78 -2.00
C ALA A 44 7.66 -6.06 -1.59
N GLN A 45 7.87 -6.99 -2.52
CA GLN A 45 8.65 -8.21 -2.28
C GLN A 45 10.13 -7.88 -2.08
N ASP A 46 10.69 -7.01 -2.90
CA ASP A 46 12.07 -6.54 -2.79
C ASP A 46 12.29 -5.78 -1.47
N MET A 47 11.33 -4.94 -1.06
CA MET A 47 11.36 -4.25 0.23
C MET A 47 11.40 -5.25 1.40
N GLN A 48 10.57 -6.27 1.38
CA GLN A 48 10.53 -7.29 2.43
C GLN A 48 11.88 -7.99 2.54
N SER A 49 12.43 -8.43 1.42
CA SER A 49 13.74 -9.09 1.36
C SER A 49 14.88 -8.18 1.84
N ALA A 50 14.86 -6.91 1.43
CA ALA A 50 15.88 -5.93 1.85
C ALA A 50 15.82 -5.65 3.37
N ILE A 51 14.62 -5.56 3.95
CA ILE A 51 14.45 -5.39 5.40
C ILE A 51 14.96 -6.63 6.14
N GLU A 52 14.62 -7.83 5.67
CA GLU A 52 15.10 -9.08 6.28
C GLU A 52 16.63 -9.16 6.26
N GLU A 53 17.27 -8.82 5.15
CA GLU A 53 18.72 -8.80 5.04
C GLU A 53 19.37 -7.73 5.92
N GLU A 54 18.81 -6.53 5.97
CA GLU A 54 19.30 -5.41 6.80
C GLU A 54 19.31 -5.77 8.28
N PHE A 55 18.24 -6.43 8.75
CA PHE A 55 18.07 -6.77 10.16
C PHE A 55 18.60 -8.16 10.56
N ALA A 56 18.96 -9.03 9.60
CA ALA A 56 19.43 -10.38 9.86
C ALA A 56 20.63 -10.45 10.83
N PRO A 57 21.66 -9.57 10.78
CA PRO A 57 22.73 -9.58 11.78
C PRO A 57 22.23 -9.35 13.20
N ARG A 58 21.37 -8.35 13.40
CA ARG A 58 20.80 -8.03 14.71
C ARG A 58 19.90 -9.15 15.27
N VAL A 59 19.14 -9.83 14.40
CA VAL A 59 18.34 -11.00 14.77
C VAL A 59 19.25 -12.13 15.25
N ARG A 60 20.37 -12.39 14.55
CA ARG A 60 21.35 -13.42 14.96
C ARG A 60 21.99 -13.07 16.30
N ASP A 61 22.34 -11.81 16.54
CA ASP A 61 22.93 -11.37 17.80
C ASP A 61 21.95 -11.54 18.97
N ILE A 62 20.67 -11.21 18.76
CA ILE A 62 19.62 -11.42 19.77
C ILE A 62 19.47 -12.91 20.06
N SER A 63 19.41 -13.76 19.02
CA SER A 63 19.28 -15.21 19.18
C SER A 63 20.48 -15.83 19.95
N ALA A 64 21.70 -15.35 19.69
CA ALA A 64 22.88 -15.78 20.42
C ALA A 64 22.84 -15.38 21.90
N LYS A 65 22.42 -14.13 22.19
CA LYS A 65 22.22 -13.66 23.58
C LYS A 65 21.12 -14.43 24.30
N GLU A 66 20.02 -14.73 23.62
CA GLU A 66 18.93 -15.54 24.18
C GLU A 66 19.39 -16.96 24.51
N ALA A 67 20.18 -17.59 23.63
CA ALA A 67 20.76 -18.89 23.89
C ALA A 67 21.69 -18.87 25.13
N ALA A 68 22.57 -17.88 25.22
CA ALA A 68 23.47 -17.70 26.37
C ALA A 68 22.71 -17.44 27.68
N PHE A 69 21.65 -16.63 27.64
CA PHE A 69 20.79 -16.40 28.78
C PHE A 69 20.09 -17.66 29.26
N ASN A 70 19.56 -18.46 28.34
CA ASN A 70 18.89 -19.72 28.67
C ASN A 70 19.90 -20.74 29.25
N GLU A 71 21.10 -20.84 28.68
CA GLU A 71 22.19 -21.67 29.23
C GLU A 71 22.57 -21.20 30.65
N GLY A 72 22.74 -19.91 30.89
CA GLY A 72 23.03 -19.36 32.20
C GLY A 72 21.97 -19.70 33.24
N ARG A 73 20.69 -19.66 32.87
CA ARG A 73 19.57 -20.07 33.73
C ARG A 73 19.60 -21.55 34.03
N GLU A 74 19.89 -22.36 33.03
CA GLU A 74 19.98 -23.85 33.22
C GLU A 74 21.14 -24.20 34.12
N ASN A 75 22.31 -23.61 33.94
CA ASN A 75 23.50 -23.82 34.78
C ASN A 75 23.24 -23.39 36.22
N LEU A 76 22.61 -22.24 36.45
CA LEU A 76 22.23 -21.83 37.81
C LEU A 76 21.30 -22.85 38.48
N THR A 77 20.42 -23.48 37.71
CA THR A 77 19.50 -24.49 38.24
C THR A 77 20.23 -25.80 38.58
N LYS A 78 21.15 -26.27 37.72
CA LYS A 78 21.92 -27.50 37.89
C LYS A 78 22.96 -27.38 39.02
N ASP A 79 23.68 -26.28 39.06
CA ASP A 79 24.82 -26.06 39.95
C ASP A 79 24.44 -25.35 41.27
N ASN A 80 23.17 -25.16 41.53
CA ASN A 80 22.65 -24.39 42.66
C ASN A 80 23.20 -24.86 44.02
N LEU A 81 23.50 -26.13 44.16
CA LEU A 81 24.07 -26.71 45.43
C LEU A 81 25.59 -26.58 45.51
N ALA A 82 26.29 -26.37 44.38
CA ALA A 82 27.74 -26.25 44.30
C ALA A 82 28.24 -24.81 44.46
N LEU A 83 27.40 -23.82 44.16
CA LEU A 83 27.73 -22.40 44.24
C LEU A 83 27.63 -21.86 45.66
N SER A 84 28.57 -20.99 46.05
CA SER A 84 28.48 -20.20 47.26
C SER A 84 27.30 -19.20 47.13
N ASN A 85 26.85 -18.62 48.27
CA ASN A 85 25.78 -17.66 48.28
C ASN A 85 26.10 -16.40 47.44
N ASP A 86 27.35 -15.93 47.54
CA ASP A 86 27.78 -14.73 46.78
C ASP A 86 27.84 -15.01 45.27
N GLU A 87 28.36 -16.14 44.87
CA GLU A 87 28.37 -16.56 43.44
C GLU A 87 26.98 -16.71 42.88
N ARG A 88 26.07 -17.33 43.62
CA ARG A 88 24.66 -17.44 43.22
C ARG A 88 23.99 -16.08 43.06
N GLN A 89 24.19 -15.16 43.99
CA GLN A 89 23.66 -13.82 43.92
C GLN A 89 24.21 -13.09 42.71
N ASN A 90 25.50 -13.18 42.42
CA ASN A 90 26.12 -12.55 41.27
C ASN A 90 25.55 -13.07 39.96
N VAL A 91 25.37 -14.38 39.80
CA VAL A 91 24.76 -14.98 38.61
C VAL A 91 23.30 -14.54 38.45
N GLN A 92 22.54 -14.50 39.56
CA GLN A 92 21.16 -14.00 39.50
C GLN A 92 21.07 -12.53 39.04
N LEU A 93 21.94 -11.67 39.53
CA LEU A 93 22.00 -10.26 39.15
C LEU A 93 22.43 -10.11 37.68
N GLN A 94 23.32 -11.00 37.18
CA GLN A 94 23.71 -10.99 35.77
C GLN A 94 22.52 -11.41 34.89
N LEU A 95 21.85 -12.51 35.21
CA LEU A 95 20.67 -12.95 34.46
C LEU A 95 19.55 -11.90 34.42
N GLN A 96 19.35 -11.15 35.50
CA GLN A 96 18.39 -10.05 35.51
C GLN A 96 18.81 -8.90 34.57
N ARG A 97 20.11 -8.61 34.45
CA ARG A 97 20.60 -7.62 33.48
C ARG A 97 20.42 -8.11 32.06
N ASP A 98 20.79 -9.35 31.79
CA ASP A 98 20.71 -9.97 30.47
C ASP A 98 19.24 -10.04 29.97
N GLN A 99 18.33 -10.36 30.89
CA GLN A 99 16.89 -10.36 30.56
C GLN A 99 16.42 -8.96 30.14
N ARG A 100 16.74 -7.92 30.90
CA ARG A 100 16.35 -6.55 30.54
C ARG A 100 16.98 -6.09 29.24
N GLU A 101 18.24 -6.47 29.00
CA GLU A 101 18.91 -6.17 27.74
C GLU A 101 18.24 -6.86 26.56
N LEU A 102 17.87 -8.14 26.67
CA LEU A 102 17.15 -8.89 25.66
C LEU A 102 15.78 -8.26 25.36
N GLU A 103 14.99 -7.94 26.40
CA GLU A 103 13.70 -7.28 26.25
C GLU A 103 13.83 -5.95 25.48
N TYR A 104 14.83 -5.16 25.82
CA TYR A 104 15.13 -3.91 25.14
C TYR A 104 15.52 -4.13 23.68
N LEU A 105 16.44 -5.07 23.39
CA LEU A 105 16.90 -5.35 22.04
C LEU A 105 15.78 -5.87 21.12
N VAL A 106 14.94 -6.78 21.64
CA VAL A 106 13.77 -7.29 20.90
C VAL A 106 12.80 -6.17 20.58
N LYS A 107 12.48 -5.32 21.55
CA LYS A 107 11.60 -4.18 21.32
C LYS A 107 12.20 -3.19 20.31
N SER A 108 13.47 -2.84 20.48
CA SER A 108 14.18 -1.92 19.59
C SER A 108 14.18 -2.41 18.14
N ILE A 109 14.48 -3.70 17.90
CA ILE A 109 14.49 -4.23 16.53
C ILE A 109 13.10 -4.22 15.90
N GLN A 110 12.05 -4.52 16.68
CA GLN A 110 10.66 -4.46 16.19
C GLN A 110 10.27 -3.02 15.79
N GLU A 111 10.59 -2.04 16.63
CA GLU A 111 10.31 -0.63 16.34
C GLU A 111 11.07 -0.16 15.09
N ASP A 112 12.36 -0.50 14.99
CA ASP A 112 13.19 -0.15 13.82
C ASP A 112 12.67 -0.79 12.53
N GLN A 113 12.31 -2.09 12.56
CA GLN A 113 11.72 -2.78 11.41
C GLN A 113 10.39 -2.15 10.98
N GLN A 114 9.51 -1.81 11.94
CA GLN A 114 8.23 -1.16 11.65
C GLN A 114 8.45 0.21 11.01
N ASN A 115 9.37 1.01 11.56
CA ASN A 115 9.71 2.32 11.01
C ASN A 115 10.30 2.21 9.60
N ARG A 116 11.20 1.25 9.39
CA ARG A 116 11.81 0.99 8.08
C ARG A 116 10.75 0.57 7.06
N ALA A 117 9.89 -0.37 7.43
CA ALA A 117 8.78 -0.81 6.58
C ALA A 117 7.80 0.33 6.24
N ALA A 118 7.47 1.19 7.20
CA ALA A 118 6.58 2.34 6.96
C ALA A 118 7.21 3.35 5.97
N ILE A 119 8.50 3.63 6.08
CA ILE A 119 9.21 4.54 5.16
C ILE A 119 9.21 3.97 3.74
N GLU A 120 9.56 2.69 3.57
CA GLU A 120 9.62 2.06 2.25
C GLU A 120 8.21 1.89 1.64
N SER A 121 7.22 1.50 2.44
CA SER A 121 5.82 1.43 1.98
C SER A 121 5.30 2.77 1.45
N ASN A 122 5.69 3.89 2.08
CA ASN A 122 5.32 5.21 1.58
C ASN A 122 6.00 5.53 0.23
N LYS A 123 7.24 5.12 0.01
CA LYS A 123 7.92 5.28 -1.29
C LYS A 123 7.21 4.48 -2.38
N ILE A 124 6.92 3.20 -2.11
CA ILE A 124 6.18 2.32 -3.03
C ILE A 124 4.81 2.91 -3.35
N LEU A 125 4.09 3.43 -2.36
CA LEU A 125 2.80 4.09 -2.57
C LEU A 125 2.91 5.27 -3.55
N VAL A 126 3.92 6.12 -3.39
CA VAL A 126 4.14 7.26 -4.29
C VAL A 126 4.47 6.80 -5.72
N GLU A 127 5.30 5.78 -5.87
CA GLU A 127 5.64 5.20 -7.17
C GLU A 127 4.40 4.62 -7.86
N ILE A 128 3.59 3.82 -7.15
CA ILE A 128 2.35 3.27 -7.69
C ILE A 128 1.37 4.38 -8.09
N ILE A 129 1.20 5.43 -7.28
CA ILE A 129 0.35 6.58 -7.63
C ILE A 129 0.84 7.24 -8.93
N ASN A 130 2.14 7.40 -9.11
CA ASN A 130 2.72 7.97 -10.32
C ASN A 130 2.44 7.08 -11.55
N GLU A 131 2.58 5.76 -11.42
CA GLU A 131 2.27 4.83 -12.51
C GLU A 131 0.75 4.78 -12.81
N VAL A 132 -0.12 4.82 -11.80
CA VAL A 132 -1.58 4.95 -12.00
C VAL A 132 -1.92 6.23 -12.76
N ASN A 133 -1.32 7.36 -12.38
CA ASN A 133 -1.53 8.63 -13.07
C ASN A 133 -1.03 8.61 -14.52
N LYS A 134 0.13 8.01 -14.75
CA LYS A 134 0.69 7.83 -16.08
C LYS A 134 -0.20 6.93 -16.94
N PHE A 135 -0.58 5.76 -16.40
CA PHE A 135 -1.50 4.83 -17.06
C PHE A 135 -2.82 5.50 -17.43
N GLY A 136 -3.39 6.30 -16.52
CA GLY A 136 -4.62 7.05 -16.75
C GLY A 136 -4.50 7.97 -17.97
N ARG A 137 -3.45 8.80 -18.00
CA ARG A 137 -3.20 9.71 -19.13
C ARG A 137 -2.98 8.97 -20.44
N ASP A 138 -2.13 7.95 -20.43
CA ASP A 138 -1.73 7.22 -21.63
C ASP A 138 -2.88 6.43 -22.25
N ASN A 139 -3.86 6.04 -21.43
CA ASN A 139 -5.03 5.26 -21.86
C ASN A 139 -6.33 6.08 -21.93
N GLY A 140 -6.26 7.40 -21.74
CA GLY A 140 -7.41 8.30 -21.90
C GLY A 140 -8.50 8.08 -20.85
N TYR A 141 -8.14 7.82 -19.61
CA TYR A 141 -9.06 7.82 -18.48
C TYR A 141 -9.31 9.25 -18.00
N ASP A 142 -10.58 9.59 -17.81
CA ASP A 142 -10.99 10.88 -17.25
C ASP A 142 -10.91 10.86 -15.71
N LEU A 143 -11.09 9.70 -15.09
CA LEU A 143 -11.05 9.52 -13.66
C LEU A 143 -10.61 8.09 -13.30
N ILE A 144 -9.70 7.97 -12.32
CA ILE A 144 -9.37 6.69 -11.68
C ILE A 144 -9.65 6.83 -10.19
N ILE A 145 -10.44 5.92 -9.64
CA ILE A 145 -10.89 5.92 -8.24
C ILE A 145 -10.26 4.74 -7.52
N ASN A 146 -9.71 5.00 -6.34
CA ASN A 146 -9.27 3.91 -5.46
C ASN A 146 -10.48 3.17 -4.89
N GLU A 147 -10.48 1.83 -5.01
CA GLU A 147 -11.46 0.98 -4.34
C GLU A 147 -11.20 0.99 -2.83
N GLY A 148 -11.88 1.88 -2.11
CA GLY A 148 -11.84 1.86 -0.64
C GLY A 148 -12.45 0.55 -0.12
N ARG A 149 -11.72 -0.20 0.72
CA ARG A 149 -12.31 -1.34 1.42
C ARG A 149 -13.42 -0.85 2.34
N ILE A 150 -14.61 -1.43 2.19
CA ILE A 150 -15.72 -1.22 3.12
C ILE A 150 -15.36 -1.97 4.42
N SER A 151 -14.75 -1.27 5.37
CA SER A 151 -14.78 -1.69 6.77
C SER A 151 -15.99 -1.04 7.45
N GLN A 152 -16.46 -1.60 8.55
CA GLN A 152 -17.61 -1.05 9.28
C GLN A 152 -17.45 0.44 9.63
N ASN A 153 -16.21 0.94 9.73
CA ASN A 153 -15.91 2.36 9.95
C ASN A 153 -15.82 3.18 8.65
N THR A 154 -15.78 2.54 7.48
CA THR A 154 -15.56 3.20 6.18
C THR A 154 -16.86 3.60 5.49
N ILE A 155 -18.02 3.08 5.93
CA ILE A 155 -19.34 3.45 5.40
C ILE A 155 -19.58 4.97 5.49
N LEU A 156 -18.99 5.64 6.47
CA LEU A 156 -19.10 7.08 6.68
C LEU A 156 -18.05 7.90 5.92
N ASN A 157 -16.96 7.28 5.41
CA ASN A 157 -15.83 7.97 4.78
C ASN A 157 -15.76 7.82 3.26
N GLY A 158 -16.79 7.25 2.65
CA GLY A 158 -16.85 7.02 1.21
C GLY A 158 -16.05 5.78 0.78
N GLY A 159 -16.63 4.96 -0.06
CA GLY A 159 -16.02 3.79 -0.66
C GLY A 159 -16.85 3.31 -1.84
N THR A 160 -16.26 2.50 -2.71
CA THR A 160 -16.99 1.90 -3.83
C THR A 160 -17.91 0.82 -3.31
N LEU A 161 -19.24 1.04 -3.39
CA LEU A 161 -20.27 0.07 -3.00
C LEU A 161 -20.46 -1.04 -4.03
N TYR A 162 -20.23 -0.72 -5.29
CA TYR A 162 -20.32 -1.64 -6.42
C TYR A 162 -19.39 -1.20 -7.55
N LYS A 163 -18.71 -2.14 -8.17
CA LYS A 163 -17.98 -1.96 -9.42
C LYS A 163 -18.28 -3.09 -10.39
N GLY A 164 -18.50 -2.76 -11.66
CA GLY A 164 -18.53 -3.76 -12.73
C GLY A 164 -17.12 -4.19 -13.10
N ALA A 165 -16.95 -5.42 -13.60
CA ALA A 165 -15.63 -5.92 -14.02
C ALA A 165 -14.98 -5.06 -15.12
N SER A 166 -15.78 -4.37 -15.95
CA SER A 166 -15.29 -3.54 -17.04
C SER A 166 -14.61 -2.24 -16.61
N VAL A 167 -14.79 -1.81 -15.37
CA VAL A 167 -14.14 -0.61 -14.82
C VAL A 167 -12.98 -0.94 -13.88
N ASP A 168 -12.79 -2.20 -13.51
CA ASP A 168 -11.66 -2.64 -12.69
C ASP A 168 -10.40 -2.75 -13.55
N ILE A 169 -9.45 -1.87 -13.32
CA ILE A 169 -8.18 -1.79 -14.06
C ILE A 169 -6.98 -2.19 -13.20
N THR A 170 -7.22 -2.82 -12.04
CA THR A 170 -6.16 -3.20 -11.10
C THR A 170 -5.13 -4.13 -11.75
N ASN A 171 -5.60 -5.14 -12.49
CA ASN A 171 -4.69 -6.11 -13.11
C ASN A 171 -3.91 -5.53 -14.29
N GLU A 172 -4.48 -4.56 -15.01
CA GLU A 172 -3.80 -3.85 -16.10
C GLU A 172 -2.63 -3.03 -15.55
N ILE A 173 -2.86 -2.33 -14.44
CA ILE A 173 -1.82 -1.53 -13.76
C ILE A 173 -0.78 -2.46 -13.12
N ALA A 174 -1.19 -3.57 -12.49
CA ALA A 174 -0.26 -4.56 -11.94
C ALA A 174 0.75 -5.05 -12.99
N LYS A 175 0.29 -5.36 -14.20
CA LYS A 175 1.18 -5.74 -15.32
C LYS A 175 2.14 -4.65 -15.77
N VAL A 176 1.82 -3.39 -15.54
CA VAL A 176 2.74 -2.27 -15.83
C VAL A 176 3.82 -2.21 -14.76
N LEU A 177 3.45 -2.40 -13.49
CA LEU A 177 4.39 -2.43 -12.36
C LEU A 177 5.39 -3.60 -12.44
N GLU A 178 4.99 -4.75 -13.00
CA GLU A 178 5.87 -5.90 -13.21
C GLU A 178 6.97 -5.67 -14.26
N LYS A 179 6.83 -4.64 -15.11
CA LYS A 179 7.76 -4.36 -16.21
C LYS A 179 8.78 -3.27 -15.90
N ASN A 180 8.57 -2.55 -14.83
CA ASN A 180 9.42 -1.45 -14.39
C ASN A 180 10.32 -1.88 -13.22
#